data_b59fa50b3f9f9c37825e59fd2898ecaa
#
_entry.id   b59fa50b3f9f9c37825e59fd2898ecaa
#
_cell.length_a   1.000
_cell.length_b   1.000
_cell.length_c   1.000
_cell.angle_alpha   90.00
_cell.angle_beta   90.00
_cell.angle_gamma   90.00
#
_symmetry.space_group_name_H-M   'P 1'
#
loop_
_entity.id
_entity.type
_entity.pdbx_description
1 polymer ?
#
loop_
_entity_poly.entity_id
_entity_poly.type
_entity_poly.pdbx_seq_one_letter_code
_entity_poly.pdbx_strand_id
1 'polypeptide(L)'
;MSYHDLPRDLLSVPLTDTELQGDVVDLVLGIEDCRSGALALMLCDEQDRGVQPVVLTDLPELGAVEDLRQVLDLLLPLVGERQGAVLVGRGRRRGLLPTDVDRAWHQATIESCARHGVRLLGYHLASPDGVAALPAPLQEAS
;
A
#
# COMPACT_ATOMS: atom_id res chain seq x y z
N MET A 1 -2.75 -15.34 -7.04
CA MET A 1 -4.13 -14.87 -7.22
C MET A 1 -4.11 -13.51 -7.89
N SER A 2 -4.89 -13.35 -8.93
CA SER A 2 -4.95 -12.08 -9.62
C SER A 2 -6.04 -11.22 -8.99
N TYR A 3 -5.97 -9.90 -9.23
CA TYR A 3 -6.97 -9.00 -8.68
C TYR A 3 -8.38 -9.28 -9.22
N HIS A 4 -8.49 -9.99 -10.33
CA HIS A 4 -9.80 -10.40 -10.86
C HIS A 4 -10.54 -11.34 -9.92
N ASP A 5 -9.81 -11.98 -9.01
CA ASP A 5 -10.38 -12.93 -8.07
C ASP A 5 -10.78 -12.30 -6.76
N LEU A 6 -10.61 -10.96 -6.62
CA LEU A 6 -11.02 -10.28 -5.41
C LEU A 6 -12.53 -10.35 -5.23
N PRO A 7 -13.02 -10.79 -4.09
CA PRO A 7 -14.47 -10.81 -3.85
C PRO A 7 -15.04 -9.39 -3.93
N ARG A 8 -16.18 -9.27 -4.59
CA ARG A 8 -16.84 -7.98 -4.71
C ARG A 8 -17.16 -7.37 -3.36
N ASP A 9 -17.47 -8.21 -2.38
CA ASP A 9 -17.82 -7.73 -1.05
C ASP A 9 -16.68 -6.94 -0.40
N LEU A 10 -15.43 -7.32 -0.68
CA LEU A 10 -14.28 -6.60 -0.14
C LEU A 10 -14.14 -5.22 -0.75
N LEU A 11 -14.63 -5.03 -1.98
CA LEU A 11 -14.52 -3.76 -2.68
C LEU A 11 -15.76 -2.89 -2.48
N SER A 12 -16.82 -3.44 -1.90
CA SER A 12 -18.06 -2.69 -1.71
C SER A 12 -18.11 -1.93 -0.39
N VAL A 13 -17.17 -2.19 0.51
CA VAL A 13 -17.14 -1.53 1.83
C VAL A 13 -15.89 -0.65 1.91
N PRO A 14 -15.95 0.43 2.70
CA PRO A 14 -14.78 1.28 2.90
C PRO A 14 -13.65 0.50 3.56
N LEU A 15 -12.41 0.71 3.09
CA LEU A 15 -11.24 0.01 3.60
C LEU A 15 -10.62 0.79 4.76
N THR A 16 -11.43 1.05 5.78
CA THR A 16 -10.99 1.83 6.93
C THR A 16 -10.63 0.96 8.14
N ASP A 17 -10.99 -0.31 8.11
CA ASP A 17 -10.67 -1.25 9.19
C ASP A 17 -9.31 -1.91 8.91
N THR A 18 -8.42 -1.89 9.88
CA THR A 18 -7.06 -2.42 9.72
C THR A 18 -7.05 -3.91 9.35
N GLU A 19 -7.93 -4.69 9.94
CA GLU A 19 -8.00 -6.11 9.65
C GLU A 19 -8.45 -6.35 8.21
N LEU A 20 -9.47 -5.62 7.77
CA LEU A 20 -9.96 -5.71 6.40
C LEU A 20 -8.88 -5.27 5.42
N GLN A 21 -8.15 -4.21 5.74
CA GLN A 21 -7.03 -3.77 4.92
C GLN A 21 -6.00 -4.88 4.74
N GLY A 22 -5.68 -5.57 5.84
CA GLY A 22 -4.74 -6.69 5.78
C GLY A 22 -5.23 -7.79 4.86
N ASP A 23 -6.52 -8.12 4.90
CA ASP A 23 -7.09 -9.13 4.03
C ASP A 23 -6.98 -8.73 2.55
N VAL A 24 -7.22 -7.46 2.25
CA VAL A 24 -7.12 -6.96 0.88
C VAL A 24 -5.67 -7.02 0.40
N VAL A 25 -4.73 -6.59 1.23
CA VAL A 25 -3.31 -6.64 0.87
C VAL A 25 -2.88 -8.09 0.60
N ASP A 26 -3.30 -9.01 1.44
CA ASP A 26 -2.96 -10.42 1.29
C ASP A 26 -3.51 -10.99 -0.02
N LEU A 27 -4.70 -10.59 -0.40
CA LEU A 27 -5.29 -11.05 -1.65
C LEU A 27 -4.62 -10.44 -2.88
N VAL A 28 -4.25 -9.16 -2.80
CA VAL A 28 -3.61 -8.49 -3.93
C VAL A 28 -2.18 -8.99 -4.13
N LEU A 29 -1.45 -9.17 -3.03
CA LEU A 29 -0.09 -9.69 -3.09
C LEU A 29 -0.12 -11.20 -2.92
N GLY A 30 0.08 -11.94 -4.00
CA GLY A 30 0.22 -13.38 -3.90
C GLY A 30 1.60 -13.75 -3.36
N ILE A 31 1.82 -15.04 -3.17
CA ILE A 31 3.09 -15.55 -2.63
C ILE A 31 4.28 -15.11 -3.48
N GLU A 32 4.13 -15.15 -4.81
CA GLU A 32 5.21 -14.74 -5.70
C GLU A 32 5.52 -13.26 -5.57
N ASP A 33 4.50 -12.43 -5.42
CA ASP A 33 4.70 -10.99 -5.24
C ASP A 33 5.37 -10.68 -3.91
N CYS A 34 5.03 -11.43 -2.88
CA CYS A 34 5.72 -11.29 -1.60
C CYS A 34 7.20 -11.63 -1.74
N ARG A 35 7.52 -12.73 -2.42
CA ARG A 35 8.90 -13.15 -2.60
C ARG A 35 9.72 -12.15 -3.41
N SER A 36 9.08 -11.50 -4.38
CA SER A 36 9.77 -10.52 -5.23
C SER A 36 9.86 -9.15 -4.58
N GLY A 37 9.20 -8.94 -3.45
CA GLY A 37 9.20 -7.65 -2.79
C GLY A 37 8.32 -6.62 -3.47
N ALA A 38 7.27 -7.06 -4.16
CA ALA A 38 6.40 -6.16 -4.88
C ALA A 38 5.68 -5.18 -3.95
N LEU A 39 5.29 -4.04 -4.50
CA LEU A 39 4.50 -3.05 -3.78
C LEU A 39 3.10 -3.03 -4.37
N ALA A 40 2.09 -3.22 -3.54
CA ALA A 40 0.70 -3.17 -3.95
C ALA A 40 0.07 -1.88 -3.52
N LEU A 41 -0.69 -1.27 -4.42
CA LEU A 41 -1.46 -0.08 -4.14
C LEU A 41 -2.91 -0.39 -4.49
N MET A 42 -3.82 -0.28 -3.53
CA MET A 42 -5.24 -0.33 -3.82
C MET A 42 -5.73 1.11 -3.91
N LEU A 43 -6.02 1.55 -5.12
CA LEU A 43 -6.53 2.89 -5.34
C LEU A 43 -8.00 2.90 -4.96
N CYS A 44 -8.39 3.86 -4.12
CA CYS A 44 -9.74 3.92 -3.56
C CYS A 44 -10.42 5.23 -3.97
N ASP A 45 -11.75 5.20 -3.93
CA ASP A 45 -12.56 6.37 -4.24
C ASP A 45 -12.68 7.29 -3.02
N GLU A 46 -13.53 8.31 -3.13
CA GLU A 46 -13.73 9.28 -2.06
C GLU A 46 -14.40 8.68 -0.82
N GLN A 47 -14.97 7.49 -0.96
CA GLN A 47 -15.60 6.77 0.14
C GLN A 47 -14.72 5.64 0.67
N ASP A 48 -13.43 5.65 0.29
CA ASP A 48 -12.43 4.67 0.72
C ASP A 48 -12.69 3.25 0.24
N ARG A 49 -13.46 3.11 -0.83
CA ARG A 49 -13.73 1.80 -1.43
C ARG A 49 -12.70 1.51 -2.52
N GLY A 50 -12.21 0.29 -2.57
CA GLY A 50 -11.23 -0.12 -3.57
C GLY A 50 -11.79 -0.06 -4.97
N VAL A 51 -11.06 0.59 -5.87
CA VAL A 51 -11.46 0.76 -7.26
C VAL A 51 -10.51 0.03 -8.19
N GLN A 52 -9.20 0.15 -7.94
CA GLN A 52 -8.20 -0.40 -8.85
C GLN A 52 -6.96 -0.83 -8.08
N PRO A 53 -6.65 -2.13 -8.10
CA PRO A 53 -5.36 -2.58 -7.54
C PRO A 53 -4.25 -2.35 -8.57
N VAL A 54 -3.08 -1.98 -8.07
CA VAL A 54 -1.88 -1.81 -8.89
C VAL A 54 -0.77 -2.55 -8.16
N VAL A 55 -0.03 -3.39 -8.87
CA VAL A 55 1.11 -4.09 -8.30
C VAL A 55 2.36 -3.67 -9.05
N LEU A 56 3.33 -3.14 -8.32
CA LEU A 56 4.61 -2.72 -8.87
C LEU A 56 5.64 -3.80 -8.57
N THR A 57 6.20 -4.37 -9.63
CA THR A 57 7.20 -5.43 -9.52
C THR A 57 8.57 -4.91 -9.93
N ASP A 58 9.57 -5.75 -9.74
CA ASP A 58 10.96 -5.41 -10.13
C ASP A 58 11.52 -4.21 -9.39
N LEU A 59 10.98 -3.94 -8.20
CA LEU A 59 11.52 -2.90 -7.35
C LEU A 59 12.75 -3.44 -6.65
N PRO A 60 13.84 -2.70 -6.62
CA PRO A 60 15.04 -3.16 -5.91
C PRO A 60 14.72 -3.38 -4.43
N GLU A 61 15.26 -4.45 -3.86
CA GLU A 61 15.04 -4.76 -2.46
C GLU A 61 15.53 -3.61 -1.56
N LEU A 62 16.63 -3.01 -1.95
CA LEU A 62 17.17 -1.83 -1.29
C LEU A 62 17.01 -0.61 -2.17
N GLY A 63 15.90 -0.55 -2.89
CA GLY A 63 15.67 0.48 -3.87
C GLY A 63 15.72 1.88 -3.32
N ALA A 64 16.13 2.80 -4.16
CA ALA A 64 16.16 4.19 -3.78
C ALA A 64 14.75 4.68 -3.51
N VAL A 65 14.58 5.38 -2.40
CA VAL A 65 13.31 6.02 -2.05
C VAL A 65 12.83 6.93 -3.19
N GLU A 66 13.77 7.52 -3.93
CA GLU A 66 13.44 8.41 -5.03
C GLU A 66 12.71 7.69 -6.17
N ASP A 67 13.04 6.43 -6.43
CA ASP A 67 12.32 5.66 -7.45
C ASP A 67 10.86 5.48 -7.05
N LEU A 68 10.63 5.19 -5.77
CA LEU A 68 9.27 5.08 -5.25
C LEU A 68 8.53 6.41 -5.37
N ARG A 69 9.18 7.51 -5.00
CA ARG A 69 8.57 8.84 -5.09
C ARG A 69 8.17 9.18 -6.51
N GLN A 70 9.00 8.84 -7.48
CA GLN A 70 8.69 9.10 -8.87
C GLN A 70 7.42 8.36 -9.31
N VAL A 71 7.30 7.10 -8.93
CA VAL A 71 6.11 6.32 -9.26
C VAL A 71 4.88 6.89 -8.58
N LEU A 72 4.99 7.21 -7.29
CA LEU A 72 3.88 7.78 -6.55
C LEU A 72 3.45 9.13 -7.12
N ASP A 73 4.41 9.95 -7.55
CA ASP A 73 4.10 11.25 -8.13
C ASP A 73 3.42 11.12 -9.49
N LEU A 74 3.53 9.98 -10.15
CA LEU A 74 2.78 9.71 -11.38
C LEU A 74 1.35 9.24 -11.10
N LEU A 75 1.17 8.42 -10.06
CA LEU A 75 -0.12 7.79 -9.77
C LEU A 75 -1.01 8.63 -8.87
N LEU A 76 -0.45 9.22 -7.83
CA LEU A 76 -1.26 9.87 -6.80
C LEU A 76 -2.04 11.10 -7.27
N PRO A 77 -1.54 11.91 -8.22
CA PRO A 77 -2.35 13.01 -8.72
C PRO A 77 -3.68 12.56 -9.30
N LEU A 78 -3.71 11.40 -9.94
CA LEU A 78 -4.96 10.86 -10.50
C LEU A 78 -5.95 10.51 -9.39
N VAL A 79 -5.44 9.99 -8.29
CA VAL A 79 -6.26 9.64 -7.13
C VAL A 79 -6.74 10.92 -6.42
N GLY A 80 -5.84 11.88 -6.26
CA GLY A 80 -6.14 13.13 -5.59
C GLY A 80 -7.19 13.96 -6.31
N GLU A 81 -7.18 13.95 -7.65
CA GLU A 81 -8.18 14.65 -8.43
C GLU A 81 -9.60 14.16 -8.14
N ARG A 82 -9.73 12.90 -7.74
CA ARG A 82 -11.02 12.30 -7.42
C ARG A 82 -11.28 12.26 -5.92
N GLN A 83 -10.46 12.96 -5.15
CA GLN A 83 -10.55 12.98 -3.69
C GLN A 83 -10.48 11.57 -3.10
N GLY A 84 -9.67 10.73 -3.72
CA GLY A 84 -9.57 9.34 -3.33
C GLY A 84 -8.56 9.08 -2.25
N ALA A 85 -8.31 7.79 -2.02
CA ALA A 85 -7.40 7.31 -1.01
C ALA A 85 -6.59 6.16 -1.57
N VAL A 86 -5.59 5.72 -0.82
CA VAL A 86 -4.79 4.57 -1.22
C VAL A 86 -4.48 3.71 -0.01
N LEU A 87 -4.50 2.40 -0.23
CA LEU A 87 -4.06 1.41 0.74
C LEU A 87 -2.82 0.76 0.15
N VAL A 88 -1.75 0.68 0.93
CA VAL A 88 -0.46 0.21 0.43
C VAL A 88 -0.02 -1.05 1.16
N GLY A 89 0.52 -2.01 0.41
CA GLY A 89 1.10 -3.21 0.96
C GLY A 89 2.44 -3.49 0.32
N ARG A 90 3.43 -3.84 1.13
CA ARG A 90 4.75 -4.21 0.63
C ARG A 90 4.99 -5.68 0.87
N GLY A 91 5.33 -6.39 -0.20
CA GLY A 91 5.68 -7.80 -0.10
C GLY A 91 7.05 -8.00 0.51
N ARG A 92 7.17 -9.01 1.34
CA ARG A 92 8.42 -9.40 1.98
C ARG A 92 8.63 -10.88 1.74
N ARG A 93 9.87 -11.27 1.55
CA ARG A 93 10.22 -12.68 1.33
C ARG A 93 9.85 -13.51 2.54
N ARG A 94 10.12 -12.99 3.72
CA ARG A 94 9.76 -13.64 4.98
C ARG A 94 9.76 -12.62 6.10
N GLY A 95 9.05 -12.92 7.15
CA GLY A 95 9.02 -12.09 8.33
C GLY A 95 8.16 -10.85 8.15
N LEU A 96 7.85 -10.21 9.25
CA LEU A 96 7.00 -9.02 9.26
C LEU A 96 7.60 -7.89 10.08
N LEU A 97 8.87 -8.04 10.51
CA LEU A 97 9.52 -6.97 11.25
C LEU A 97 9.93 -5.85 10.31
N PRO A 98 9.53 -4.61 10.58
CA PRO A 98 9.90 -3.49 9.73
C PRO A 98 11.40 -3.25 9.75
N THR A 99 11.96 -2.98 8.58
CA THR A 99 13.35 -2.57 8.46
C THR A 99 13.40 -1.06 8.27
N ASP A 100 14.62 -0.51 8.29
CA ASP A 100 14.79 0.92 8.03
C ASP A 100 14.31 1.28 6.62
N VAL A 101 14.49 0.37 5.67
CA VAL A 101 13.99 0.59 4.31
C VAL A 101 12.46 0.64 4.30
N ASP A 102 11.81 -0.26 5.02
CA ASP A 102 10.34 -0.25 5.13
C ASP A 102 9.86 1.07 5.71
N ARG A 103 10.52 1.57 6.74
CA ARG A 103 10.14 2.84 7.36
C ARG A 103 10.36 4.01 6.42
N ALA A 104 11.47 3.99 5.67
CA ALA A 104 11.75 5.05 4.71
C ALA A 104 10.71 5.06 3.59
N TRP A 105 10.32 3.89 3.11
CA TRP A 105 9.30 3.79 2.06
C TRP A 105 7.93 4.23 2.58
N HIS A 106 7.61 3.85 3.82
CA HIS A 106 6.36 4.29 4.44
C HIS A 106 6.32 5.81 4.59
N GLN A 107 7.42 6.40 5.07
CA GLN A 107 7.50 7.85 5.22
C GLN A 107 7.38 8.57 3.87
N ALA A 108 8.05 8.04 2.84
CA ALA A 108 7.95 8.62 1.50
C ALA A 108 6.51 8.56 0.98
N THR A 109 5.81 7.46 1.25
CA THR A 109 4.42 7.29 0.85
C THR A 109 3.54 8.31 1.57
N ILE A 110 3.74 8.49 2.88
CA ILE A 110 2.99 9.48 3.66
C ILE A 110 3.19 10.88 3.07
N GLU A 111 4.44 11.24 2.78
CA GLU A 111 4.75 12.56 2.25
C GLU A 111 4.15 12.78 0.87
N SER A 112 4.24 11.78 0.00
CA SER A 112 3.68 11.88 -1.34
C SER A 112 2.16 11.97 -1.31
N CYS A 113 1.51 11.20 -0.45
CA CYS A 113 0.07 11.29 -0.29
C CYS A 113 -0.35 12.69 0.18
N ALA A 114 0.34 13.23 1.17
CA ALA A 114 0.03 14.57 1.68
C ALA A 114 0.21 15.62 0.59
N ARG A 115 1.26 15.48 -0.21
CA ARG A 115 1.55 16.44 -1.27
C ARG A 115 0.48 16.46 -2.35
N HIS A 116 -0.13 15.30 -2.64
CA HIS A 116 -1.12 15.20 -3.69
C HIS A 116 -2.56 15.15 -3.19
N GLY A 117 -2.77 15.41 -1.90
CA GLY A 117 -4.12 15.44 -1.35
C GLY A 117 -4.80 14.07 -1.31
N VAL A 118 -4.01 13.00 -1.18
CA VAL A 118 -4.52 11.64 -1.13
C VAL A 118 -4.50 11.15 0.32
N ARG A 119 -5.58 10.51 0.74
CA ARG A 119 -5.62 9.91 2.08
C ARG A 119 -4.94 8.56 2.05
N LEU A 120 -3.99 8.35 2.96
CA LEU A 120 -3.32 7.06 3.09
C LEU A 120 -4.08 6.26 4.15
N LEU A 121 -4.79 5.22 3.72
CA LEU A 121 -5.62 4.42 4.62
C LEU A 121 -4.79 3.50 5.50
N GLY A 122 -3.67 3.01 4.99
CA GLY A 122 -2.81 2.15 5.78
C GLY A 122 -1.61 1.70 4.96
N TYR A 123 -0.58 1.22 5.64
CA TYR A 123 0.61 0.66 5.02
C TYR A 123 0.91 -0.65 5.72
N HIS A 124 0.94 -1.73 4.97
CA HIS A 124 1.08 -3.08 5.52
C HIS A 124 2.29 -3.78 4.94
N LEU A 125 2.88 -4.67 5.72
CA LEU A 125 3.87 -5.62 5.23
C LEU A 125 3.18 -6.96 5.07
N ALA A 126 3.46 -7.65 3.98
CA ALA A 126 2.88 -8.96 3.72
C ALA A 126 3.98 -9.95 3.36
N SER A 127 3.93 -11.13 3.97
CA SER A 127 4.86 -12.22 3.67
C SER A 127 4.09 -13.53 3.75
N PRO A 128 4.72 -14.66 3.40
CA PRO A 128 4.07 -15.95 3.64
C PRO A 128 3.72 -16.19 5.12
N ASP A 129 4.31 -15.43 6.03
CA ASP A 129 4.03 -15.55 7.47
C ASP A 129 2.80 -14.76 7.90
N GLY A 130 2.24 -13.92 7.04
CA GLY A 130 1.05 -13.14 7.37
C GLY A 130 1.14 -11.71 6.90
N VAL A 131 0.33 -10.85 7.50
CA VAL A 131 0.27 -9.43 7.19
C VAL A 131 0.34 -8.64 8.48
N ALA A 132 1.10 -7.56 8.48
CA ALA A 132 1.23 -6.68 9.65
C ALA A 132 1.15 -5.22 9.22
N ALA A 133 0.33 -4.45 9.92
CA ALA A 133 0.22 -3.01 9.66
C ALA A 133 1.42 -2.29 10.24
N LEU A 134 1.98 -1.35 9.49
CA LEU A 134 2.96 -0.41 10.03
C LEU A 134 2.20 0.74 10.64
N PRO A 135 2.45 1.04 11.92
CA PRO A 135 1.79 2.19 12.53
C PRO A 135 2.29 3.49 11.91
N ALA A 136 1.42 4.48 11.86
CA ALA A 136 1.84 5.80 11.44
C ALA A 136 2.92 6.29 12.39
N PRO A 137 3.93 7.03 11.88
CA PRO A 137 4.93 7.60 12.76
C PRO A 137 4.25 8.53 13.77
N LEU A 138 4.82 8.60 14.95
CA LEU A 138 4.32 9.54 15.94
C LEU A 138 4.43 10.93 15.35
N GLN A 139 3.28 11.59 15.22
CA GLN A 139 3.29 12.96 14.78
C GLN A 139 3.78 13.80 15.94
N GLU A 140 4.84 14.50 15.70
CA GLU A 140 5.31 15.43 16.67
C GLU A 140 4.26 16.45 16.83
N ALA A 141 3.28 16.23 17.53
CA ALA A 141 2.28 17.19 17.87
C ALA A 141 2.43 18.48 17.12
N SER A 142 2.88 18.33 15.99
CA SER A 142 3.16 19.48 15.16
C SER A 142 1.89 20.11 14.68
#